data_964e4913bb5df756b8777e1eed810204
#
_entry.id   964e4913bb5df756b8777e1eed810204
#
_cell.length_a   1.000
_cell.length_b   1.000
_cell.length_c   1.000
_cell.angle_alpha   90.00
_cell.angle_beta   90.00
_cell.angle_gamma   90.00
#
_symmetry.space_group_name_H-M   'P 1'
#
loop_
_entity.id
_entity.type
_entity.pdbx_description
1 polymer ?
#
loop_
_entity_poly.entity_id
_entity_poly.type
_entity_poly.pdbx_seq_one_letter_code
_entity_poly.pdbx_strand_id
1 'polypeptide(L)'
;MVVRQTLDQEPDTTRDRYTEKQNIDAPSASGQLPGVDGLTIGKVKQLDSDPDNEFRILITLPLMQDDSNGVWARLSNFYATNTAGTFFIPEVDDEVVVGFLNGDPRFPIILGSLYSSKIKPGKDVDGNDYALTADNYTKAFLTKALNKIEF
;
A
#
# COMPACT_ATOMS: atom_id res chain seq x y z
N MET A 1 -34.19 23.36 -53.75
CA MET A 1 -32.79 23.60 -53.35
C MET A 1 -32.77 23.52 -51.82
N VAL A 2 -32.40 22.33 -51.30
CA VAL A 2 -32.39 22.05 -49.85
C VAL A 2 -30.97 22.25 -49.36
N VAL A 3 -30.74 23.25 -48.56
CA VAL A 3 -29.47 23.49 -47.89
C VAL A 3 -29.43 22.61 -46.65
N ARG A 4 -28.60 21.56 -46.64
CA ARG A 4 -28.23 20.81 -45.44
C ARG A 4 -27.28 21.65 -44.61
N GLN A 5 -27.71 22.14 -43.47
CA GLN A 5 -26.80 22.59 -42.44
C GLN A 5 -26.15 21.33 -41.81
N THR A 6 -24.86 21.19 -42.00
CA THR A 6 -24.02 20.32 -41.18
C THR A 6 -23.89 20.98 -39.82
N LEU A 7 -24.49 20.32 -38.81
CA LEU A 7 -24.20 20.64 -37.41
C LEU A 7 -22.76 20.22 -37.17
N ASP A 8 -21.89 21.19 -37.03
CA ASP A 8 -20.57 20.99 -36.44
C ASP A 8 -20.79 20.53 -35.00
N GLN A 9 -20.59 19.24 -34.77
CA GLN A 9 -20.44 18.75 -33.39
C GLN A 9 -19.14 19.32 -32.85
N GLU A 10 -19.25 20.23 -31.90
CA GLU A 10 -18.12 20.56 -31.08
C GLU A 10 -17.57 19.26 -30.44
N PRO A 11 -16.25 19.03 -30.48
CA PRO A 11 -15.66 17.89 -29.83
C PRO A 11 -15.98 17.93 -28.34
N ASP A 12 -16.48 16.81 -27.81
CA ASP A 12 -16.79 16.64 -26.39
C ASP A 12 -15.49 16.78 -25.57
N THR A 13 -15.21 18.01 -25.17
CA THR A 13 -14.02 18.38 -24.37
C THR A 13 -14.04 17.76 -22.97
N THR A 14 -15.15 17.12 -22.58
CA THR A 14 -15.25 16.42 -21.29
C THR A 14 -14.51 15.09 -21.29
N ARG A 15 -14.44 14.42 -22.43
CA ARG A 15 -13.76 13.12 -22.57
C ARG A 15 -12.24 13.28 -22.57
N ASP A 16 -11.74 14.35 -23.14
CA ASP A 16 -10.31 14.63 -23.22
C ASP A 16 -9.71 15.02 -21.87
N ARG A 17 -10.47 15.64 -20.97
CA ARG A 17 -9.99 15.98 -19.62
C ARG A 17 -9.76 14.77 -18.72
N TYR A 18 -10.44 13.65 -18.95
CA TYR A 18 -10.25 12.44 -18.16
C TYR A 18 -9.16 11.54 -18.74
N THR A 19 -8.99 11.53 -20.04
CA THR A 19 -7.92 10.79 -20.72
C THR A 19 -6.55 11.46 -20.56
N GLU A 20 -6.47 12.78 -20.60
CA GLU A 20 -5.22 13.50 -20.34
C GLU A 20 -4.74 13.36 -18.89
N LYS A 21 -5.66 13.16 -17.92
CA LYS A 21 -5.25 12.90 -16.52
C LYS A 21 -4.79 11.48 -16.26
N GLN A 22 -5.08 10.52 -17.12
CA GLN A 22 -4.61 9.14 -17.01
C GLN A 22 -3.26 8.91 -17.70
N ASN A 23 -2.86 9.80 -18.59
CA ASN A 23 -1.58 9.81 -19.28
C ASN A 23 -0.69 10.97 -18.80
N ILE A 24 -0.64 11.23 -17.50
CA ILE A 24 0.50 11.94 -16.95
C ILE A 24 1.63 10.93 -16.78
N ASP A 25 2.08 10.34 -17.85
CA ASP A 25 3.46 9.98 -17.99
C ASP A 25 4.23 11.31 -17.97
N ALA A 26 4.67 11.68 -16.77
CA ALA A 26 5.59 12.80 -16.67
C ALA A 26 6.77 12.45 -17.60
N PRO A 27 7.06 13.26 -18.64
CA PRO A 27 8.16 12.95 -19.52
C PRO A 27 9.39 12.74 -18.67
N SER A 28 10.16 11.68 -18.95
CA SER A 28 11.41 11.38 -18.26
C SER A 28 12.33 12.60 -18.39
N ALA A 29 12.14 13.58 -17.52
CA ALA A 29 13.08 14.68 -17.39
C ALA A 29 14.36 14.08 -16.83
N SER A 30 15.49 14.42 -17.43
CA SER A 30 16.82 14.04 -16.96
C SER A 30 16.90 14.26 -15.44
N GLY A 31 17.05 13.18 -14.67
CA GLY A 31 17.07 13.22 -13.20
C GLY A 31 15.76 12.86 -12.49
N GLN A 32 14.67 12.55 -13.19
CA GLN A 32 13.46 11.97 -12.57
C GLN A 32 13.61 10.45 -12.47
N LEU A 33 13.20 9.92 -11.31
CA LEU A 33 13.08 8.47 -11.12
C LEU A 33 11.96 7.95 -12.03
N PRO A 34 12.13 6.79 -12.67
CA PRO A 34 11.05 6.18 -13.44
C PRO A 34 9.87 5.90 -12.51
N GLY A 35 8.66 6.09 -13.01
CA GLY A 35 7.43 5.75 -12.30
C GLY A 35 7.37 4.25 -11.98
N VAL A 36 6.74 3.90 -10.87
CA VAL A 36 6.48 2.51 -10.47
C VAL A 36 4.97 2.28 -10.51
N ASP A 37 4.54 1.49 -11.48
CA ASP A 37 3.14 1.11 -11.63
C ASP A 37 2.83 -0.15 -10.81
N GLY A 38 1.59 -0.18 -10.26
CA GLY A 38 1.07 -1.33 -9.54
C GLY A 38 1.53 -1.41 -8.08
N LEU A 39 1.52 -2.63 -7.55
CA LEU A 39 1.88 -2.95 -6.18
C LEU A 39 3.15 -3.81 -6.15
N THR A 40 3.91 -3.66 -5.08
CA THR A 40 5.07 -4.51 -4.82
C THR A 40 5.01 -5.06 -3.39
N ILE A 41 5.81 -6.07 -3.09
CA ILE A 41 6.00 -6.55 -1.73
C ILE A 41 7.26 -5.89 -1.18
N GLY A 42 7.12 -5.26 -0.02
CA GLY A 42 8.24 -4.75 0.76
C GLY A 42 8.46 -5.58 2.02
N LYS A 43 9.59 -5.35 2.68
CA LYS A 43 9.92 -5.93 3.98
C LYS A 43 10.19 -4.82 4.99
N VAL A 44 9.58 -4.94 6.17
CA VAL A 44 9.79 -3.96 7.25
C VAL A 44 11.21 -4.09 7.77
N LYS A 45 11.91 -2.97 7.82
CA LYS A 45 13.29 -2.88 8.29
C LYS A 45 13.42 -2.20 9.65
N GLN A 46 12.64 -1.14 9.88
CA GLN A 46 12.74 -0.34 11.11
C GLN A 46 11.42 0.40 11.36
N LEU A 47 11.05 0.53 12.65
CA LEU A 47 9.80 1.15 13.08
C LEU A 47 9.99 2.51 13.77
N ASP A 48 11.19 2.80 14.19
CA ASP A 48 11.54 4.02 14.93
C ASP A 48 12.48 4.93 14.14
N SER A 49 12.76 6.10 14.71
CA SER A 49 13.75 7.04 14.16
C SER A 49 13.39 7.58 12.76
N ASP A 50 12.10 7.73 12.47
CA ASP A 50 11.64 8.47 11.28
C ASP A 50 12.18 9.92 11.35
N PRO A 51 13.01 10.35 10.39
CA PRO A 51 13.69 11.65 10.45
C PRO A 51 12.72 12.84 10.42
N ASP A 52 11.53 12.66 9.83
CA ASP A 52 10.53 13.73 9.75
C ASP A 52 9.44 13.60 10.83
N ASN A 53 9.49 12.52 11.64
CA ASN A 53 8.50 12.24 12.70
C ASN A 53 7.05 12.17 12.17
N GLU A 54 6.86 11.57 10.99
CA GLU A 54 5.60 11.48 10.26
C GLU A 54 4.91 10.10 10.40
N PHE A 55 5.27 9.34 11.44
CA PHE A 55 4.78 7.96 11.67
C PHE A 55 5.01 7.03 10.48
N ARG A 56 6.15 7.18 9.81
CA ARG A 56 6.56 6.31 8.70
C ARG A 56 7.34 5.09 9.20
N ILE A 57 7.30 4.06 8.41
CA ILE A 57 7.99 2.79 8.62
C ILE A 57 9.08 2.68 7.56
N LEU A 58 10.29 2.34 7.95
CA LEU A 58 11.36 2.07 7.00
C LEU A 58 11.19 0.66 6.43
N ILE A 59 11.09 0.58 5.11
CA ILE A 59 10.94 -0.68 4.39
C ILE A 59 12.04 -0.85 3.34
N THR A 60 12.37 -2.09 3.02
CA THR A 60 13.16 -2.44 1.84
C THR A 60 12.25 -2.96 0.73
N LEU A 61 12.63 -2.70 -0.51
CA LEU A 61 11.89 -3.10 -1.70
C LEU A 61 12.78 -3.98 -2.59
N PRO A 62 12.25 -4.99 -3.28
CA PRO A 62 13.04 -5.87 -4.18
C PRO A 62 13.76 -5.13 -5.31
N LEU A 63 13.28 -3.94 -5.67
CA LEU A 63 13.87 -3.10 -6.71
C LEU A 63 15.11 -2.32 -6.21
N MET A 64 15.36 -2.32 -4.89
CA MET A 64 16.54 -1.65 -4.32
C MET A 64 17.75 -2.54 -4.50
N GLN A 65 18.80 -2.02 -5.12
CA GLN A 65 20.07 -2.75 -5.35
C GLN A 65 20.85 -2.98 -4.06
N ASP A 66 20.50 -2.26 -2.99
CA ASP A 66 21.19 -2.31 -1.71
C ASP A 66 20.17 -2.32 -0.56
N ASP A 67 20.10 -3.45 0.14
CA ASP A 67 19.27 -3.63 1.34
C ASP A 67 19.72 -2.76 2.52
N SER A 68 20.91 -2.13 2.44
CA SER A 68 21.41 -1.23 3.49
C SER A 68 20.58 0.05 3.56
N ASN A 69 20.02 0.49 2.44
CA ASN A 69 19.12 1.62 2.35
C ASN A 69 17.66 1.14 2.38
N GLY A 70 16.77 1.90 2.94
CA GLY A 70 15.34 1.69 2.91
C GLY A 70 14.64 2.94 2.41
N VAL A 71 13.33 2.85 2.26
CA VAL A 71 12.46 4.00 1.98
C VAL A 71 11.44 4.13 3.09
N TRP A 72 11.22 5.35 3.55
CA TRP A 72 10.21 5.65 4.56
C TRP A 72 8.82 5.67 3.95
N ALA A 73 7.93 4.79 4.42
CA ALA A 73 6.58 4.59 3.92
C ALA A 73 5.53 4.88 4.99
N ARG A 74 4.43 5.52 4.62
CA ARG A 74 3.27 5.68 5.50
C ARG A 74 2.46 4.40 5.53
N LEU A 75 1.91 4.05 6.70
CA LEU A 75 0.98 2.94 6.84
C LEU A 75 -0.46 3.42 6.65
N SER A 76 -1.19 2.80 5.73
CA SER A 76 -2.64 2.96 5.62
C SER A 76 -3.33 2.24 6.77
N ASN A 77 -4.04 2.96 7.60
CA ASN A 77 -4.81 2.41 8.71
C ASN A 77 -6.30 2.35 8.37
N PHE A 78 -7.00 1.37 8.94
CA PHE A 78 -8.45 1.26 8.83
C PHE A 78 -9.19 2.51 9.35
N TYR A 79 -8.67 3.10 10.42
CA TYR A 79 -9.20 4.32 11.02
C TYR A 79 -8.04 5.12 11.62
N ALA A 80 -7.90 6.37 11.20
CA ALA A 80 -6.90 7.29 11.71
C ALA A 80 -7.46 8.72 11.73
N THR A 81 -7.47 9.34 12.92
CA THR A 81 -7.87 10.72 13.12
C THR A 81 -7.01 11.34 14.23
N ASN A 82 -7.16 12.65 14.45
CA ASN A 82 -6.46 13.30 15.54
C ASN A 82 -6.88 12.70 16.89
N THR A 83 -5.92 12.21 17.65
CA THR A 83 -6.07 11.60 19.01
C THR A 83 -6.83 10.26 19.05
N ALA A 84 -7.25 9.67 17.92
CA ALA A 84 -7.91 8.37 17.89
C ALA A 84 -7.61 7.58 16.59
N GLY A 85 -7.77 6.26 16.65
CA GLY A 85 -7.56 5.40 15.48
C GLY A 85 -7.21 3.96 15.84
N THR A 86 -6.86 3.19 14.83
CA THR A 86 -6.27 1.85 15.01
C THR A 86 -4.75 1.97 15.04
N PHE A 87 -4.11 1.26 15.94
CA PHE A 87 -2.66 1.25 16.08
C PHE A 87 -2.14 -0.20 16.02
N PHE A 88 -2.14 -0.75 14.80
CA PHE A 88 -1.60 -2.07 14.48
C PHE A 88 -0.45 -1.90 13.51
N ILE A 89 0.75 -1.82 14.04
CA ILE A 89 1.96 -1.60 13.26
C ILE A 89 2.58 -2.97 12.96
N PRO A 90 3.02 -3.25 11.71
CA PRO A 90 3.73 -4.47 11.39
C PRO A 90 5.06 -4.54 12.15
N GLU A 91 5.56 -5.75 12.35
CA GLU A 91 6.84 -5.98 13.02
C GLU A 91 8.01 -5.90 12.03
N VAL A 92 9.22 -5.72 12.54
CA VAL A 92 10.43 -5.86 11.73
C VAL A 92 10.48 -7.26 11.13
N ASP A 93 10.88 -7.35 9.88
CA ASP A 93 10.90 -8.54 9.02
C ASP A 93 9.55 -8.96 8.44
N ASP A 94 8.44 -8.31 8.79
CA ASP A 94 7.14 -8.59 8.15
C ASP A 94 7.13 -8.20 6.67
N GLU A 95 6.42 -9.01 5.88
CA GLU A 95 6.11 -8.73 4.48
C GLU A 95 4.90 -7.80 4.38
N VAL A 96 5.03 -6.73 3.60
CA VAL A 96 3.99 -5.71 3.43
C VAL A 96 3.72 -5.43 1.95
N VAL A 97 2.46 -5.13 1.64
CA VAL A 97 2.04 -4.67 0.31
C VAL A 97 2.27 -3.18 0.20
N VAL A 98 2.99 -2.76 -0.81
CA VAL A 98 3.37 -1.36 -1.03
C VAL A 98 2.86 -0.85 -2.36
N GLY A 99 2.18 0.28 -2.34
CA GLY A 99 1.84 1.07 -3.51
C GLY A 99 2.60 2.40 -3.50
N PHE A 100 2.54 3.14 -4.60
CA PHE A 100 3.19 4.43 -4.74
C PHE A 100 2.19 5.49 -5.16
N LEU A 101 2.14 6.61 -4.45
CA LEU A 101 1.25 7.71 -4.81
C LEU A 101 1.64 8.28 -6.17
N ASN A 102 0.69 8.29 -7.09
CA ASN A 102 0.90 8.73 -8.48
C ASN A 102 2.07 8.00 -9.20
N GLY A 103 2.37 6.76 -8.81
CA GLY A 103 3.50 6.02 -9.36
C GLY A 103 4.88 6.55 -8.95
N ASP A 104 4.96 7.51 -8.04
CA ASP A 104 6.22 8.11 -7.62
C ASP A 104 6.90 7.28 -6.51
N PRO A 105 8.07 6.67 -6.75
CA PRO A 105 8.75 5.82 -5.77
C PRO A 105 9.19 6.55 -4.50
N ARG A 106 9.17 7.88 -4.49
CA ARG A 106 9.47 8.69 -3.30
C ARG A 106 8.32 8.74 -2.29
N PHE A 107 7.10 8.33 -2.69
CA PHE A 107 5.91 8.38 -1.86
C PHE A 107 5.25 7.00 -1.71
N PRO A 108 5.94 6.04 -1.08
CA PRO A 108 5.39 4.71 -0.83
C PRO A 108 4.32 4.75 0.25
N ILE A 109 3.29 3.90 0.07
CA ILE A 109 2.25 3.63 1.07
C ILE A 109 2.18 2.13 1.31
N ILE A 110 2.27 1.71 2.57
CA ILE A 110 1.98 0.36 3.01
C ILE A 110 0.46 0.20 3.10
N LEU A 111 -0.10 -0.76 2.37
CA LEU A 111 -1.53 -1.05 2.32
C LEU A 111 -1.96 -2.13 3.31
N GLY A 112 -1.04 -2.97 3.76
CA GLY A 112 -1.28 -4.05 4.72
C GLY A 112 -0.12 -5.02 4.79
N SER A 113 -0.23 -6.01 5.68
CA SER A 113 0.76 -7.07 5.88
C SER A 113 0.30 -8.38 5.24
N LEU A 114 1.24 -9.25 4.91
CA LEU A 114 0.99 -10.55 4.31
C LEU A 114 1.47 -11.68 5.21
N TYR A 115 0.67 -12.73 5.29
CA TYR A 115 1.15 -14.02 5.79
C TYR A 115 1.88 -14.77 4.68
N SER A 116 2.85 -15.59 5.08
CA SER A 116 3.61 -16.43 4.17
C SER A 116 3.88 -17.80 4.80
N SER A 117 4.65 -18.65 4.12
CA SER A 117 5.09 -19.91 4.71
C SER A 117 5.96 -19.73 5.95
N LYS A 118 6.57 -18.56 6.13
CA LYS A 118 7.44 -18.21 7.28
C LYS A 118 6.70 -17.35 8.31
N ILE A 119 5.80 -16.48 7.87
CA ILE A 119 5.04 -15.53 8.71
C ILE A 119 3.62 -16.08 8.85
N LYS A 120 3.30 -16.68 9.98
CA LYS A 120 2.03 -17.37 10.23
C LYS A 120 1.14 -16.59 11.20
N PRO A 121 -0.20 -16.75 11.13
CA PRO A 121 -1.14 -15.98 11.94
C PRO A 121 -1.14 -16.32 13.45
N GLY A 122 -0.39 -17.31 13.92
CA GLY A 122 -0.34 -17.68 15.32
C GLY A 122 -1.26 -18.86 15.67
N LYS A 123 -1.74 -18.90 16.93
CA LYS A 123 -2.46 -20.07 17.48
C LYS A 123 -3.81 -19.68 18.06
N ASP A 124 -4.76 -20.63 17.99
CA ASP A 124 -6.07 -20.55 18.64
C ASP A 124 -5.97 -20.71 20.16
N VAL A 125 -7.13 -20.73 20.85
CA VAL A 125 -7.20 -20.89 22.32
C VAL A 125 -6.76 -22.28 22.78
N ASP A 126 -6.86 -23.29 21.94
CA ASP A 126 -6.49 -24.68 22.22
C ASP A 126 -5.02 -24.96 21.85
N GLY A 127 -4.30 -23.97 21.30
CA GLY A 127 -2.90 -24.08 20.93
C GLY A 127 -2.65 -24.62 19.51
N ASN A 128 -3.69 -24.80 18.70
CA ASN A 128 -3.56 -25.18 17.29
C ASN A 128 -3.19 -23.99 16.42
N ASP A 129 -2.40 -24.21 15.38
CA ASP A 129 -2.09 -23.17 14.42
C ASP A 129 -3.35 -22.74 13.67
N TYR A 130 -3.57 -21.42 13.53
CA TYR A 130 -4.59 -20.93 12.60
C TYR A 130 -4.28 -21.40 11.19
N ALA A 131 -5.27 -21.97 10.54
CA ALA A 131 -5.18 -22.50 9.19
C ALA A 131 -6.36 -22.02 8.33
N LEU A 132 -6.13 -21.96 7.03
CA LEU A 132 -7.22 -21.74 6.08
C LEU A 132 -8.04 -23.03 5.96
N THR A 133 -9.30 -22.98 6.39
CA THR A 133 -10.26 -24.07 6.30
C THR A 133 -11.42 -23.69 5.40
N ALA A 134 -12.10 -24.69 4.83
CA ALA A 134 -13.27 -24.43 3.98
C ALA A 134 -14.39 -23.71 4.73
N ASP A 135 -14.56 -24.02 6.01
CA ASP A 135 -15.62 -23.45 6.84
C ASP A 135 -15.33 -22.01 7.28
N ASN A 136 -14.05 -21.68 7.49
CA ASN A 136 -13.56 -20.34 7.83
C ASN A 136 -14.36 -19.66 8.98
N TYR A 137 -14.74 -20.43 10.00
CA TYR A 137 -15.56 -19.93 11.11
C TYR A 137 -14.78 -18.99 12.04
N THR A 138 -13.52 -19.29 12.31
CA THR A 138 -12.73 -18.55 13.29
C THR A 138 -12.28 -17.21 12.76
N LYS A 139 -12.54 -16.16 13.53
CA LYS A 139 -12.02 -14.82 13.32
C LYS A 139 -11.35 -14.37 14.61
N ALA A 140 -10.16 -13.78 14.52
CA ALA A 140 -9.43 -13.36 15.70
C ALA A 140 -8.57 -12.12 15.47
N PHE A 141 -8.40 -11.36 16.57
CA PHE A 141 -7.30 -10.41 16.72
C PHE A 141 -6.33 -11.01 17.75
N LEU A 142 -5.09 -11.20 17.37
CA LEU A 142 -4.03 -11.69 18.24
C LEU A 142 -2.85 -10.74 18.18
N THR A 143 -2.44 -10.21 19.33
CA THR A 143 -1.26 -9.34 19.43
C THR A 143 -0.02 -10.18 19.77
N LYS A 144 1.17 -9.62 19.49
CA LYS A 144 2.45 -10.25 19.86
C LYS A 144 2.58 -10.47 21.38
N ALA A 145 1.90 -9.66 22.19
CA ALA A 145 1.80 -9.79 23.64
C ALA A 145 0.75 -10.85 24.08
N LEU A 146 0.23 -11.65 23.15
CA LEU A 146 -0.77 -12.69 23.35
C LEU A 146 -2.15 -12.20 23.85
N ASN A 147 -2.43 -10.91 23.73
CA ASN A 147 -3.80 -10.42 23.91
C ASN A 147 -4.63 -10.88 22.71
N LYS A 148 -5.78 -11.48 22.99
CA LYS A 148 -6.60 -12.15 21.99
C LYS A 148 -8.08 -11.80 22.11
N ILE A 149 -8.72 -11.57 20.98
CA ILE A 149 -10.18 -11.55 20.82
C ILE A 149 -10.50 -12.55 19.70
N GLU A 150 -11.32 -13.54 19.98
CA GLU A 150 -11.72 -14.57 19.02
C GLU A 150 -13.24 -14.65 18.96
N PHE A 151 -13.79 -14.84 17.72
CA PHE A 151 -15.23 -14.90 17.44
C PHE A 151 -15.60 -16.23 16.78
#